data_9d74e8d5ac063873d852d0aa82050c8a
#
_entry.id   9d74e8d5ac063873d852d0aa82050c8a
#
_cell.length_a   1.000
_cell.length_b   1.000
_cell.length_c   1.000
_cell.angle_alpha   90.00
_cell.angle_beta   90.00
_cell.angle_gamma   90.00
#
_symmetry.space_group_name_H-M   'P 1'
#
loop_
_entity.id
_entity.type
_entity.pdbx_description
1 polymer ?
#
loop_
_entity_poly.entity_id
_entity_poly.type
_entity_poly.pdbx_seq_one_letter_code
_entity_poly.pdbx_strand_id
1 'polypeptide(L)'
;MFLTLNEAKTYLRVDSKVDDHLILSLIPASEKEVMDVARLSASEWQKICEEYNEEVTIRGKQISADEVNSMRELLRVGVYFALGYLYEHREDGNHLELTLTLRAFLSSIREGVM
;
A
#
# COMPACT_ATOMS: atom_id res chain seq x y z
N MET A 1 -6.55 -4.77 5.04
CA MET A 1 -5.97 -5.17 3.74
C MET A 1 -6.64 -4.37 2.63
N PHE A 2 -5.86 -3.78 1.74
CA PHE A 2 -6.41 -2.95 0.67
C PHE A 2 -6.91 -3.73 -0.53
N LEU A 3 -6.35 -4.91 -0.78
CA LEU A 3 -6.62 -5.64 -2.00
C LEU A 3 -7.17 -7.03 -1.72
N THR A 4 -8.14 -7.44 -2.53
CA THR A 4 -8.58 -8.84 -2.59
C THR A 4 -7.77 -9.56 -3.65
N LEU A 5 -7.82 -10.90 -3.63
CA LEU A 5 -7.17 -11.71 -4.66
C LEU A 5 -7.68 -11.35 -6.06
N ASN A 6 -8.99 -11.16 -6.21
CA ASN A 6 -9.57 -10.81 -7.50
C ASN A 6 -9.07 -9.47 -8.02
N GLU A 7 -9.00 -8.46 -7.14
CA GLU A 7 -8.47 -7.15 -7.50
C GLU A 7 -7.01 -7.24 -7.93
N ALA A 8 -6.22 -8.00 -7.18
CA ALA A 8 -4.80 -8.20 -7.48
C ALA A 8 -4.63 -8.88 -8.84
N LYS A 9 -5.37 -9.94 -9.09
CA LYS A 9 -5.30 -10.67 -10.36
C LYS A 9 -5.72 -9.80 -11.53
N THR A 10 -6.75 -8.98 -11.36
CA THR A 10 -7.20 -8.04 -12.39
C THR A 10 -6.11 -7.04 -12.72
N TYR A 11 -5.47 -6.49 -11.71
CA TYR A 11 -4.37 -5.54 -11.90
C TYR A 11 -3.19 -6.19 -12.63
N LEU A 12 -2.84 -7.42 -12.23
CA LEU A 12 -1.71 -8.15 -12.81
C LEU A 12 -2.05 -8.80 -14.15
N ARG A 13 -3.32 -8.79 -14.54
CA ARG A 13 -3.83 -9.43 -15.77
C ARG A 13 -3.57 -10.94 -15.77
N VAL A 14 -3.81 -11.58 -14.64
CA VAL A 14 -3.64 -13.02 -14.46
C VAL A 14 -5.00 -13.68 -14.42
N ASP A 15 -5.24 -14.60 -15.36
CA ASP A 15 -6.51 -15.31 -15.44
C ASP A 15 -6.48 -16.71 -14.83
N SER A 16 -5.30 -17.34 -14.79
CA SER A 16 -5.18 -18.70 -14.30
C SER A 16 -5.10 -18.74 -12.78
N LYS A 17 -5.26 -19.93 -12.21
CA LYS A 17 -5.15 -20.15 -10.76
C LYS A 17 -3.74 -20.60 -10.34
N VAL A 18 -2.80 -20.70 -11.29
CA VAL A 18 -1.48 -21.23 -11.02
C VAL A 18 -0.72 -20.41 -9.98
N ASP A 19 -0.83 -19.09 -10.04
CA ASP A 19 -0.10 -18.19 -9.14
C ASP A 19 -0.94 -17.67 -7.98
N ASP A 20 -2.13 -18.21 -7.73
CA ASP A 20 -3.01 -17.70 -6.69
C ASP A 20 -2.33 -17.67 -5.31
N HIS A 21 -1.63 -18.75 -4.93
CA HIS A 21 -0.93 -18.79 -3.64
C HIS A 21 0.19 -17.76 -3.57
N LEU A 22 0.93 -17.60 -4.67
CA LEU A 22 1.98 -16.58 -4.73
C LEU A 22 1.39 -15.19 -4.57
N ILE A 23 0.33 -14.88 -5.32
CA ILE A 23 -0.30 -13.57 -5.28
C ILE A 23 -0.86 -13.29 -3.88
N LEU A 24 -1.50 -14.29 -3.26
CA LEU A 24 -2.00 -14.14 -1.89
C LEU A 24 -0.89 -13.83 -0.88
N SER A 25 0.32 -14.34 -1.13
CA SER A 25 1.48 -14.03 -0.28
C SER A 25 2.05 -12.66 -0.58
N LEU A 26 1.99 -12.22 -1.83
CA LEU A 26 2.55 -10.92 -2.24
C LEU A 26 1.69 -9.74 -1.79
N ILE A 27 0.39 -9.92 -1.61
CA ILE A 27 -0.47 -8.84 -1.16
C ILE A 27 -0.03 -8.29 0.20
N PRO A 28 0.09 -9.10 1.28
CA PRO A 28 0.55 -8.57 2.55
C PRO A 28 2.00 -8.07 2.49
N ALA A 29 2.85 -8.70 1.68
CA ALA A 29 4.22 -8.23 1.51
C ALA A 29 4.25 -6.83 0.87
N SER A 30 3.39 -6.60 -0.11
CA SER A 30 3.27 -5.28 -0.76
C SER A 30 2.76 -4.22 0.20
N GLU A 31 1.74 -4.56 1.00
CA GLU A 31 1.20 -3.65 2.00
C GLU A 31 2.25 -3.31 3.06
N LYS A 32 3.01 -4.30 3.52
CA LYS A 32 4.07 -4.10 4.50
C LYS A 32 5.15 -3.18 3.96
N GLU A 33 5.57 -3.38 2.72
CA GLU A 33 6.55 -2.52 2.07
C GLU A 33 6.08 -1.07 2.01
N VAL A 34 4.84 -0.85 1.58
CA VAL A 34 4.26 0.49 1.50
C VAL A 34 4.13 1.11 2.89
N MET A 35 3.68 0.33 3.86
CA MET A 35 3.55 0.79 5.25
C MET A 35 4.90 1.25 5.80
N ASP A 36 5.95 0.46 5.58
CA ASP A 36 7.29 0.77 6.08
C ASP A 36 7.87 2.01 5.40
N VAL A 37 7.70 2.11 4.07
CA VAL A 37 8.19 3.27 3.33
C VAL A 37 7.45 4.54 3.76
N ALA A 38 6.16 4.45 3.98
CA ALA A 38 5.36 5.59 4.44
C ALA A 38 5.59 5.92 5.91
N ARG A 39 6.34 5.10 6.64
CA ARG A 39 6.63 5.25 8.07
C ARG A 39 5.36 5.24 8.92
N LEU A 40 4.43 4.38 8.57
CA LEU A 40 3.19 4.20 9.32
C LEU A 40 3.29 2.99 10.23
N SER A 41 2.78 3.14 11.46
CA SER A 41 2.64 1.98 12.34
C SER A 41 1.46 1.12 11.89
N ALA A 42 1.37 -0.10 12.42
CA ALA A 42 0.27 -1.00 12.09
C ALA A 42 -1.08 -0.38 12.47
N SER A 43 -1.16 0.31 13.60
CA SER A 43 -2.41 0.94 14.03
C SER A 43 -2.78 2.13 13.14
N GLU A 44 -1.79 2.91 12.72
CA GLU A 44 -2.02 4.03 11.78
C GLU A 44 -2.49 3.51 10.43
N TRP A 45 -1.87 2.44 9.95
CA TRP A 45 -2.26 1.79 8.71
C TRP A 45 -3.71 1.34 8.75
N GLN A 46 -4.11 0.68 9.84
CA GLN A 46 -5.49 0.23 9.98
C GLN A 46 -6.48 1.38 10.00
N LYS A 47 -6.14 2.46 10.69
CA LYS A 47 -7.00 3.65 10.69
C LYS A 47 -7.21 4.19 9.29
N ILE A 48 -6.14 4.30 8.51
CA ILE A 48 -6.22 4.85 7.16
C ILE A 48 -6.99 3.91 6.21
N CYS A 49 -6.96 2.60 6.47
CA CYS A 49 -7.68 1.64 5.64
C CYS A 49 -9.21 1.75 5.76
N GLU A 50 -9.72 2.36 6.83
CA GLU A 50 -11.15 2.52 7.02
C GLU A 50 -11.65 3.79 6.34
N GLU A 51 -12.91 3.78 5.89
CA GLU A 51 -13.52 4.98 5.35
C GLU A 51 -14.06 5.84 6.48
N TYR A 52 -13.88 7.16 6.34
CA TYR A 52 -14.30 8.11 7.36
C TYR A 52 -15.19 9.18 6.75
N ASN A 53 -16.18 9.62 7.55
CA ASN A 53 -17.02 10.76 7.22
C ASN A 53 -16.68 11.98 8.08
N GLU A 54 -15.82 11.80 9.08
CA GLU A 54 -15.46 12.80 10.05
C GLU A 54 -13.95 12.89 10.18
N GLU A 55 -13.48 13.91 10.90
CA GLU A 55 -12.07 14.08 11.18
C GLU A 55 -11.51 12.89 11.94
N VAL A 56 -10.26 12.56 11.64
CA VAL A 56 -9.54 11.45 12.27
C VAL A 56 -8.25 11.98 12.87
N THR A 57 -7.88 11.48 14.03
CA THR A 57 -6.61 11.83 14.65
C THR A 57 -5.56 10.81 14.28
N ILE A 58 -4.51 11.27 13.59
CA ILE A 58 -3.37 10.44 13.20
C ILE A 58 -2.11 11.17 13.63
N ARG A 59 -1.27 10.51 14.41
CA ARG A 59 -0.02 11.07 14.94
C ARG A 59 -0.25 12.36 15.73
N GLY A 60 -1.36 12.42 16.47
CA GLY A 60 -1.69 13.57 17.29
C GLY A 60 -2.26 14.75 16.51
N LYS A 61 -2.47 14.63 15.21
CA LYS A 61 -3.06 15.68 14.37
C LYS A 61 -4.45 15.28 13.93
N GLN A 62 -5.36 16.24 13.92
CA GLN A 62 -6.69 16.04 13.36
C GLN A 62 -6.63 16.25 11.86
N ILE A 63 -7.09 15.25 11.12
CA ILE A 63 -7.04 15.25 9.67
C ILE A 63 -8.47 15.10 9.17
N SER A 64 -8.83 15.91 8.17
CA SER A 64 -10.17 15.87 7.61
C SER A 64 -10.43 14.51 6.93
N ALA A 65 -11.72 14.16 6.83
CA ALA A 65 -12.10 12.92 6.14
C ALA A 65 -11.61 12.91 4.71
N ASP A 66 -11.66 14.03 4.00
CA ASP A 66 -11.19 14.12 2.62
C ASP A 66 -9.69 13.84 2.52
N GLU A 67 -8.90 14.38 3.43
CA GLU A 67 -7.46 14.15 3.44
C GLU A 67 -7.12 12.69 3.73
N VAL A 68 -7.79 12.09 4.72
CA VAL A 68 -7.56 10.69 5.05
C VAL A 68 -7.95 9.79 3.89
N ASN A 69 -9.07 10.08 3.24
CA ASN A 69 -9.52 9.29 2.09
C ASN A 69 -8.56 9.42 0.91
N SER A 70 -8.00 10.62 0.71
CA SER A 70 -6.97 10.83 -0.32
C SER A 70 -5.68 10.08 0.00
N MET A 71 -5.26 10.09 1.26
CA MET A 71 -4.09 9.31 1.70
C MET A 71 -4.30 7.82 1.44
N ARG A 72 -5.48 7.31 1.76
CA ARG A 72 -5.79 5.91 1.55
C ARG A 72 -5.69 5.53 0.07
N GLU A 73 -6.21 6.37 -0.82
CA GLU A 73 -6.12 6.10 -2.25
C GLU A 73 -4.68 6.17 -2.75
N LEU A 74 -3.88 7.09 -2.25
CA LEU A 74 -2.47 7.15 -2.57
C LEU A 74 -1.74 5.87 -2.13
N LEU A 75 -2.03 5.41 -0.91
CA LEU A 75 -1.44 4.17 -0.40
C LEU A 75 -1.89 2.96 -1.21
N ARG A 76 -3.14 2.93 -1.64
CA ARG A 76 -3.67 1.86 -2.49
C ARG A 76 -2.89 1.78 -3.80
N VAL A 77 -2.65 2.91 -4.46
CA VAL A 77 -1.86 2.94 -5.69
C VAL A 77 -0.43 2.45 -5.43
N GLY A 78 0.15 2.85 -4.30
CA GLY A 78 1.46 2.34 -3.88
C GLY A 78 1.49 0.83 -3.70
N VAL A 79 0.43 0.27 -3.11
CA VAL A 79 0.32 -1.18 -2.92
C VAL A 79 0.22 -1.89 -4.27
N TYR A 80 -0.57 -1.37 -5.20
CA TYR A 80 -0.65 -1.94 -6.55
C TYR A 80 0.72 -1.92 -7.24
N PHE A 81 1.42 -0.79 -7.15
CA PHE A 81 2.75 -0.68 -7.74
C PHE A 81 3.72 -1.71 -7.13
N ALA A 82 3.73 -1.81 -5.80
CA ALA A 82 4.59 -2.76 -5.11
C ALA A 82 4.25 -4.20 -5.50
N LEU A 83 2.96 -4.51 -5.59
CA LEU A 83 2.50 -5.83 -5.99
C LEU A 83 2.99 -6.20 -7.39
N GLY A 84 2.83 -5.28 -8.35
CA GLY A 84 3.29 -5.51 -9.72
C GLY A 84 4.78 -5.73 -9.79
N TYR A 85 5.54 -4.88 -9.08
CA TYR A 85 6.99 -5.01 -9.03
C TYR A 85 7.41 -6.36 -8.44
N LEU A 86 6.86 -6.72 -7.28
CA LEU A 86 7.23 -7.97 -6.61
C LEU A 86 6.82 -9.19 -7.43
N TYR A 87 5.69 -9.13 -8.12
CA TYR A 87 5.25 -10.22 -8.97
C TYR A 87 6.21 -10.43 -10.15
N GLU A 88 6.64 -9.35 -10.79
CA GLU A 88 7.55 -9.41 -11.95
C GLU A 88 8.98 -9.74 -11.54
N HIS A 89 9.39 -9.38 -10.33
CA HIS A 89 10.76 -9.56 -9.85
C HIS A 89 10.82 -10.55 -8.68
N ARG A 90 9.95 -11.55 -8.67
CA ARG A 90 9.83 -12.46 -7.53
C ARG A 90 11.05 -13.31 -7.27
N GLU A 91 11.96 -13.39 -8.23
CA GLU A 91 13.21 -14.13 -8.07
C GLU A 91 14.38 -13.22 -7.67
N ASP A 92 14.20 -11.92 -7.66
CA ASP A 92 15.25 -10.97 -7.30
C ASP A 92 15.38 -10.89 -5.78
N GLY A 93 16.62 -10.82 -5.32
CA GLY A 93 16.89 -10.68 -3.88
C GLY A 93 16.97 -9.24 -3.39
N ASN A 94 16.95 -8.28 -4.30
CA ASN A 94 17.14 -6.86 -3.97
C ASN A 94 16.03 -6.01 -4.58
N HIS A 95 15.29 -5.32 -3.73
CA HIS A 95 14.17 -4.48 -4.15
C HIS A 95 14.44 -2.99 -3.86
N LEU A 96 15.70 -2.57 -3.96
CA LEU A 96 16.06 -1.19 -3.68
C LEU A 96 15.34 -0.20 -4.61
N GLU A 97 15.19 -0.53 -5.88
CA GLU A 97 14.48 0.34 -6.83
C GLU A 97 13.02 0.55 -6.42
N LEU A 98 12.37 -0.53 -5.98
CA LEU A 98 10.99 -0.43 -5.49
C LEU A 98 10.92 0.52 -4.30
N THR A 99 11.81 0.33 -3.32
CA THR A 99 11.84 1.16 -2.13
C THR A 99 12.07 2.63 -2.48
N LEU A 100 13.02 2.93 -3.35
CA LEU A 100 13.32 4.30 -3.75
C LEU A 100 12.15 4.95 -4.50
N THR A 101 11.48 4.20 -5.36
CA THR A 101 10.32 4.70 -6.10
C THR A 101 9.17 4.99 -5.13
N LEU A 102 8.89 4.09 -4.21
CA LEU A 102 7.85 4.29 -3.22
C LEU A 102 8.16 5.47 -2.29
N ARG A 103 9.43 5.66 -1.91
CA ARG A 103 9.83 6.79 -1.08
C ARG A 103 9.51 8.12 -1.77
N ALA A 104 9.80 8.22 -3.05
CA ALA A 104 9.49 9.43 -3.81
C ALA A 104 7.97 9.61 -3.93
N PHE A 105 7.25 8.54 -4.24
CA PHE A 105 5.81 8.58 -4.44
C PHE A 105 5.05 8.92 -3.15
N LEU A 106 5.51 8.39 -2.01
CA LEU A 106 4.84 8.54 -0.72
C LEU A 106 5.48 9.62 0.16
N SER A 107 6.28 10.50 -0.42
CA SER A 107 7.06 11.48 0.35
C SER A 107 6.20 12.35 1.26
N SER A 108 5.02 12.76 0.80
CA SER A 108 4.13 13.60 1.61
C SER A 108 3.65 12.89 2.87
N ILE A 109 3.41 11.58 2.79
CA ILE A 109 2.98 10.78 3.94
C ILE A 109 4.18 10.47 4.84
N ARG A 110 5.33 10.13 4.24
CA ARG A 110 6.54 9.79 4.99
C ARG A 110 7.04 10.92 5.88
N GLU A 111 7.00 12.13 5.36
CA GLU A 111 7.57 13.31 6.05
C GLU A 111 6.62 13.93 7.03
N GLY A 112 5.44 13.41 7.11
CA GLY A 112 4.46 13.85 8.07
C GLY A 112 3.09 13.94 7.44
N VAL A 113 2.09 13.85 8.30
CA VAL A 113 0.70 14.02 7.89
C VAL A 113 0.45 15.52 7.83
N MET A 114 -0.01 15.97 6.69
CA MET A 114 -0.24 17.40 6.49
C MET A 114 -1.63 17.82 6.86
#